data_94ede4c59293ad1948d976dc50b33c2a
#
_entry.id   94ede4c59293ad1948d976dc50b33c2a
#
_cell.length_a   1.000
_cell.length_b   1.000
_cell.length_c   1.000
_cell.angle_alpha   90.00
_cell.angle_beta   90.00
_cell.angle_gamma   90.00
#
_symmetry.space_group_name_H-M   'P 1'
#
loop_
_entity.id
_entity.type
_entity.pdbx_description
1 polymer ?
#
loop_
_entity_poly.entity_id
_entity_poly.type
_entity_poly.pdbx_seq_one_letter_code
_entity_poly.pdbx_strand_id
1 'polypeptide(L)'
;MIKNKIKNLDLSATLKINEISKKLEQEGKEIIKFGFGQSPFPVPVKVVDELKKNAHQKSYLPIQGLDDLRVAISKYESKKKNKNFSSEQIIIGPGSKELMFLLHVSFDGEIILPAPSWVSYQPQSII
;
A
#
# COMPACT_ATOMS: atom_id res chain seq x y z
N MET A 1 8.17 10.62 24.57
CA MET A 1 7.76 9.27 25.06
C MET A 1 7.00 8.53 23.97
N ILE A 2 7.30 7.25 23.74
CA ILE A 2 6.55 6.39 22.77
C ILE A 2 5.31 5.84 23.49
N LYS A 3 4.14 5.88 22.82
CA LYS A 3 2.89 5.31 23.35
C LYS A 3 3.08 3.81 23.67
N ASN A 4 2.53 3.34 24.79
CA ASN A 4 2.68 1.95 25.24
C ASN A 4 2.15 0.93 24.20
N LYS A 5 1.04 1.24 23.54
CA LYS A 5 0.47 0.40 22.48
C LYS A 5 1.42 0.19 21.28
N ILE A 6 2.32 1.15 21.01
CA ILE A 6 3.32 1.04 19.94
C ILE A 6 4.52 0.18 20.37
N LYS A 7 4.90 0.24 21.66
CA LYS A 7 6.02 -0.57 22.18
C LYS A 7 5.78 -2.07 22.09
N ASN A 8 4.51 -2.48 22.10
CA ASN A 8 4.08 -3.87 22.08
C ASN A 8 3.78 -4.39 20.66
N LEU A 9 4.02 -3.57 19.61
CA LEU A 9 3.88 -4.02 18.24
C LEU A 9 5.10 -4.83 17.82
N ASP A 10 4.85 -6.04 17.33
CA ASP A 10 5.88 -6.89 16.74
C ASP A 10 6.35 -6.37 15.39
N LEU A 11 7.55 -6.81 14.98
CA LEU A 11 8.03 -6.62 13.62
C LEU A 11 7.08 -7.27 12.61
N SER A 12 6.95 -6.65 11.44
CA SER A 12 6.13 -7.21 10.36
C SER A 12 6.55 -8.66 10.06
N ALA A 13 5.60 -9.58 10.12
CA ALA A 13 5.84 -11.01 9.84
C ALA A 13 6.49 -11.24 8.47
N THR A 14 6.13 -10.43 7.46
CA THR A 14 6.70 -10.50 6.11
C THR A 14 8.19 -10.11 6.09
N LEU A 15 8.59 -9.10 6.86
CA LEU A 15 10.00 -8.71 7.00
C LEU A 15 10.79 -9.80 7.70
N LYS A 16 10.26 -10.32 8.80
CA LYS A 16 10.89 -11.41 9.58
C LYS A 16 11.11 -12.67 8.74
N ILE A 17 10.11 -13.08 7.95
CA ILE A 17 10.23 -14.22 7.03
C ILE A 17 11.30 -13.98 5.98
N ASN A 18 11.38 -12.76 5.43
CA ASN A 18 12.39 -12.42 4.43
C ASN A 18 13.81 -12.44 5.00
N GLU A 19 14.01 -11.95 6.21
CA GLU A 19 15.31 -12.01 6.91
C GLU A 19 15.73 -13.46 7.21
N ILE A 20 14.81 -14.30 7.68
CA ILE A 20 15.06 -15.73 7.91
C ILE A 20 15.40 -16.43 6.60
N SER A 21 14.67 -16.14 5.52
CA SER A 21 14.93 -16.73 4.20
C SER A 21 16.33 -16.39 3.70
N LYS A 22 16.75 -15.13 3.81
CA LYS A 22 18.11 -14.69 3.43
C LYS A 22 19.19 -15.41 4.24
N LYS A 23 18.98 -15.57 5.55
CA LYS A 23 19.92 -16.28 6.42
C LYS A 23 20.08 -17.74 5.99
N LEU A 24 18.96 -18.43 5.74
CA LEU A 24 18.97 -19.83 5.31
C LEU A 24 19.65 -20.02 3.95
N GLU A 25 19.48 -19.09 3.01
CA GLU A 25 20.19 -19.09 1.73
C GLU A 25 21.70 -18.93 1.92
N GLN A 26 22.14 -18.05 2.84
CA GLN A 26 23.56 -17.87 3.17
C GLN A 26 24.17 -19.14 3.81
N GLU A 27 23.34 -19.94 4.48
CA GLU A 27 23.70 -21.27 5.02
C GLU A 27 23.70 -22.37 3.93
N GLY A 28 23.48 -22.03 2.66
CA GLY A 28 23.47 -22.97 1.52
C GLY A 28 22.17 -23.74 1.32
N LYS A 29 21.08 -23.35 1.99
CA LYS A 29 19.78 -24.00 1.80
C LYS A 29 19.05 -23.43 0.60
N GLU A 30 18.42 -24.29 -0.18
CA GLU A 30 17.51 -23.89 -1.25
C GLU A 30 16.17 -23.43 -0.65
N ILE A 31 15.80 -22.16 -0.90
CA ILE A 31 14.60 -21.55 -0.33
C ILE A 31 13.69 -21.04 -1.44
N ILE A 32 12.46 -21.52 -1.47
CA ILE A 32 11.40 -20.99 -2.34
C ILE A 32 10.65 -19.91 -1.57
N LYS A 33 10.78 -18.65 -2.02
CA LYS A 33 10.28 -17.46 -1.32
C LYS A 33 8.83 -17.12 -1.70
N PHE A 34 7.92 -17.26 -0.74
CA PHE A 34 6.52 -16.80 -0.84
C PHE A 34 6.19 -15.68 0.17
N GLY A 35 7.21 -15.06 0.79
CA GLY A 35 7.03 -14.07 1.86
C GLY A 35 6.48 -12.71 1.39
N PHE A 36 6.74 -12.31 0.14
CA PHE A 36 6.25 -11.07 -0.45
C PHE A 36 5.33 -11.34 -1.63
N GLY A 37 4.19 -10.66 -1.66
CA GLY A 37 3.30 -10.63 -2.82
C GLY A 37 3.79 -9.68 -3.93
N GLN A 38 5.11 -9.68 -4.21
CA GLN A 38 5.68 -8.84 -5.25
C GLN A 38 5.48 -9.48 -6.62
N SER A 39 5.01 -8.68 -7.59
CA SER A 39 4.89 -9.13 -8.97
C SER A 39 6.24 -9.58 -9.54
N PRO A 40 6.33 -10.76 -10.17
CA PRO A 40 7.54 -11.21 -10.87
C PRO A 40 7.74 -10.51 -12.21
N PHE A 41 6.73 -9.80 -12.71
CA PHE A 41 6.78 -9.12 -14.00
C PHE A 41 7.44 -7.74 -13.87
N PRO A 42 8.21 -7.30 -14.89
CA PRO A 42 8.76 -5.96 -14.90
C PRO A 42 7.65 -4.90 -14.99
N VAL A 43 7.98 -3.68 -14.62
CA VAL A 43 7.08 -2.54 -14.81
C VAL A 43 6.82 -2.34 -16.30
N PRO A 44 5.56 -2.18 -16.75
CA PRO A 44 5.24 -1.98 -18.17
C PRO A 44 6.03 -0.79 -18.75
N VAL A 45 6.58 -0.96 -19.95
CA VAL A 45 7.45 0.05 -20.62
C VAL A 45 6.75 1.40 -20.70
N LYS A 46 5.46 1.44 -21.03
CA LYS A 46 4.68 2.71 -21.07
C LYS A 46 4.72 3.48 -19.75
N VAL A 47 4.67 2.78 -18.60
CA VAL A 47 4.74 3.41 -17.27
C VAL A 47 6.14 3.97 -17.02
N VAL A 48 7.17 3.20 -17.38
CA VAL A 48 8.57 3.63 -17.26
C VAL A 48 8.84 4.87 -18.11
N ASP A 49 8.36 4.88 -19.35
CA ASP A 49 8.57 6.01 -20.28
C ASP A 49 7.82 7.25 -19.81
N GLU A 50 6.60 7.09 -19.29
CA GLU A 50 5.82 8.21 -18.76
C GLU A 50 6.46 8.80 -17.50
N LEU A 51 7.01 7.96 -16.61
CA LEU A 51 7.79 8.43 -15.46
C LEU A 51 9.01 9.25 -15.91
N LYS A 52 9.77 8.76 -16.90
CA LYS A 52 10.94 9.47 -17.44
C LYS A 52 10.57 10.84 -18.01
N LYS A 53 9.48 10.92 -18.78
CA LYS A 53 8.98 12.18 -19.36
C LYS A 53 8.62 13.21 -18.29
N ASN A 54 8.09 12.77 -17.17
CA ASN A 54 7.55 13.63 -16.12
C ASN A 54 8.49 13.79 -14.91
N ALA A 55 9.65 13.14 -14.89
CA ALA A 55 10.60 13.17 -13.77
C ALA A 55 11.13 14.58 -13.42
N HIS A 56 11.04 15.53 -14.35
CA HIS A 56 11.43 16.93 -14.14
C HIS A 56 10.38 17.77 -13.40
N GLN A 57 9.16 17.27 -13.25
CA GLN A 57 8.08 18.00 -12.58
C GLN A 57 8.36 18.07 -11.07
N LYS A 58 8.29 19.29 -10.52
CA LYS A 58 8.62 19.59 -9.12
C LYS A 58 7.50 20.29 -8.35
N SER A 59 6.39 20.58 -8.99
CA SER A 59 5.28 21.32 -8.37
C SER A 59 4.55 20.46 -7.35
N TYR A 60 4.11 21.10 -6.25
CA TYR A 60 3.20 20.46 -5.33
C TYR A 60 1.87 20.15 -6.01
N LEU A 61 1.31 19.00 -5.70
CA LEU A 61 0.00 18.58 -6.15
C LEU A 61 -1.09 18.97 -5.14
N PRO A 62 -2.37 19.01 -5.54
CA PRO A 62 -3.48 19.09 -4.60
C PRO A 62 -3.41 17.98 -3.54
N ILE A 63 -3.93 18.25 -2.34
CA ILE A 63 -3.90 17.28 -1.21
C ILE A 63 -4.54 15.94 -1.58
N GLN A 64 -5.59 15.95 -2.38
CA GLN A 64 -6.25 14.72 -2.84
C GLN A 64 -5.49 14.00 -3.98
N GLY A 65 -4.44 14.61 -4.52
CA GLY A 65 -3.65 14.09 -5.63
C GLY A 65 -4.00 14.73 -6.98
N LEU A 66 -3.33 14.28 -8.02
CA LEU A 66 -3.48 14.79 -9.39
C LEU A 66 -4.91 14.60 -9.91
N ASP A 67 -5.57 15.68 -10.32
CA ASP A 67 -6.98 15.65 -10.74
C ASP A 67 -7.23 14.73 -11.93
N ASP A 68 -6.37 14.77 -12.95
CA ASP A 68 -6.48 13.88 -14.11
C ASP A 68 -6.40 12.40 -13.73
N LEU A 69 -5.55 12.05 -12.77
CA LEU A 69 -5.44 10.68 -12.26
C LEU A 69 -6.70 10.29 -11.49
N ARG A 70 -7.24 11.17 -10.66
CA ARG A 70 -8.49 10.94 -9.91
C ARG A 70 -9.67 10.72 -10.87
N VAL A 71 -9.79 11.55 -11.91
CA VAL A 71 -10.80 11.39 -12.96
C VAL A 71 -10.63 10.07 -13.72
N ALA A 72 -9.39 9.70 -14.07
CA ALA A 72 -9.12 8.44 -14.76
C ALA A 72 -9.50 7.23 -13.91
N ILE A 73 -9.16 7.24 -12.62
CA ILE A 73 -9.52 6.18 -11.67
C ILE A 73 -11.03 6.10 -11.49
N SER A 74 -11.73 7.24 -11.32
CA SER A 74 -13.18 7.24 -11.14
C SER A 74 -13.90 6.62 -12.34
N LYS A 75 -13.48 6.94 -13.56
CA LYS A 75 -14.02 6.35 -14.80
C LYS A 75 -13.74 4.83 -14.88
N TYR A 76 -12.51 4.42 -14.55
CA TYR A 76 -12.12 3.01 -14.56
C TYR A 76 -12.94 2.20 -13.55
N GLU A 77 -13.02 2.64 -12.30
CA GLU A 77 -13.74 1.95 -11.25
C GLU A 77 -15.27 1.96 -11.48
N SER A 78 -15.81 3.06 -12.03
CA SER A 78 -17.22 3.14 -12.40
C SER A 78 -17.59 2.08 -13.44
N LYS A 79 -16.77 1.97 -14.49
CA LYS A 79 -16.95 0.95 -15.53
C LYS A 79 -16.80 -0.47 -14.97
N LYS A 80 -15.75 -0.71 -14.19
CA LYS A 80 -15.42 -2.04 -13.65
C LYS A 80 -16.50 -2.58 -12.70
N LYS A 81 -17.06 -1.70 -11.87
CA LYS A 81 -18.03 -2.08 -10.82
C LYS A 81 -19.48 -1.81 -11.21
N ASN A 82 -19.72 -1.31 -12.41
CA ASN A 82 -21.05 -0.88 -12.86
C ASN A 82 -21.74 0.05 -11.83
N LYS A 83 -20.99 1.00 -11.29
CA LYS A 83 -21.44 2.00 -10.31
C LYS A 83 -20.84 3.35 -10.66
N ASN A 84 -21.52 4.43 -10.33
CA ASN A 84 -20.99 5.77 -10.57
C ASN A 84 -20.13 6.23 -9.37
N PHE A 85 -18.84 6.44 -9.61
CA PHE A 85 -17.90 7.05 -8.66
C PHE A 85 -17.49 8.42 -9.17
N SER A 86 -17.57 9.42 -8.29
CA SER A 86 -17.03 10.76 -8.56
C SER A 86 -15.53 10.81 -8.31
N SER A 87 -14.81 11.68 -9.02
CA SER A 87 -13.41 11.97 -8.72
C SER A 87 -13.21 12.54 -7.30
N GLU A 88 -14.25 13.19 -6.74
CA GLU A 88 -14.25 13.67 -5.35
C GLU A 88 -14.15 12.55 -4.30
N GLN A 89 -14.50 11.32 -4.67
CA GLN A 89 -14.41 10.14 -3.80
C GLN A 89 -13.05 9.42 -3.92
N ILE A 90 -12.12 9.98 -4.69
CA ILE A 90 -10.79 9.41 -4.92
C ILE A 90 -9.74 10.27 -4.23
N ILE A 91 -8.88 9.62 -3.47
CA ILE A 91 -7.68 10.21 -2.89
C ILE A 91 -6.45 9.42 -3.34
N ILE A 92 -5.40 10.12 -3.71
CA ILE A 92 -4.13 9.54 -4.14
C ILE A 92 -3.09 9.71 -3.03
N GLY A 93 -2.33 8.66 -2.76
CA GLY A 93 -1.24 8.67 -1.79
C GLY A 93 -0.14 7.68 -2.16
N PRO A 94 0.96 7.66 -1.42
CA PRO A 94 2.12 6.81 -1.69
C PRO A 94 1.87 5.34 -1.31
N GLY A 95 0.77 4.79 -1.82
CA GLY A 95 0.33 3.42 -1.63
C GLY A 95 -0.86 3.29 -0.67
N SER A 96 -1.67 2.26 -0.91
CA SER A 96 -2.89 1.98 -0.14
C SER A 96 -2.63 1.72 1.35
N LYS A 97 -1.45 1.22 1.70
CA LYS A 97 -1.08 0.95 3.11
C LYS A 97 -1.05 2.23 3.95
N GLU A 98 -0.48 3.31 3.41
CA GLU A 98 -0.47 4.61 4.08
C GLU A 98 -1.86 5.23 4.15
N LEU A 99 -2.61 5.18 3.05
CA LEU A 99 -3.98 5.67 3.01
C LEU A 99 -4.88 4.94 4.02
N MET A 100 -4.74 3.63 4.17
CA MET A 100 -5.45 2.85 5.19
C MET A 100 -5.04 3.28 6.61
N PHE A 101 -3.77 3.53 6.85
CA PHE A 101 -3.30 4.02 8.13
C PHE A 101 -3.90 5.39 8.47
N LEU A 102 -3.89 6.32 7.52
CA LEU A 102 -4.52 7.64 7.69
C LEU A 102 -6.02 7.53 7.95
N LEU A 103 -6.71 6.61 7.26
CA LEU A 103 -8.12 6.34 7.52
C LEU A 103 -8.35 5.84 8.96
N HIS A 104 -7.55 4.87 9.44
CA HIS A 104 -7.66 4.36 10.81
C HIS A 104 -7.41 5.43 11.86
N VAL A 105 -6.44 6.32 11.62
CA VAL A 105 -6.14 7.43 12.55
C VAL A 105 -7.25 8.49 12.56
N SER A 106 -7.93 8.67 11.43
CA SER A 106 -8.98 9.69 11.25
C SER A 106 -10.38 9.22 11.65
N PHE A 107 -10.58 7.90 11.75
CA PHE A 107 -11.88 7.30 12.03
C PHE A 107 -12.03 7.03 13.52
N ASP A 108 -13.15 7.46 14.08
CA ASP A 108 -13.55 7.15 15.46
C ASP A 108 -14.66 6.09 15.44
N GLY A 109 -14.35 4.88 15.85
CA GLY A 109 -15.27 3.76 15.84
C GLY A 109 -14.58 2.40 15.86
N GLU A 110 -15.38 1.35 15.70
CA GLU A 110 -14.91 -0.04 15.68
C GLU A 110 -14.51 -0.45 14.25
N ILE A 111 -13.45 -1.26 14.15
CA ILE A 111 -12.94 -1.78 12.87
C ILE A 111 -13.11 -3.30 12.87
N ILE A 112 -13.85 -3.82 11.89
CA ILE A 112 -14.01 -5.26 11.66
C ILE A 112 -12.99 -5.70 10.61
N LEU A 113 -12.09 -6.60 10.98
CA LEU A 113 -11.08 -7.18 10.09
C LEU A 113 -11.46 -8.63 9.78
N PRO A 114 -11.94 -8.94 8.55
CA PRO A 114 -12.18 -10.33 8.16
C PRO A 114 -10.83 -11.09 8.07
N ALA A 115 -10.79 -12.32 8.57
CA ALA A 115 -9.62 -13.20 8.49
C ALA A 115 -9.82 -14.27 7.39
N PRO A 116 -8.76 -14.64 6.64
CA PRO A 116 -7.41 -14.05 6.66
C PRO A 116 -7.34 -12.67 6.01
N SER A 117 -6.49 -11.77 6.53
CA SER A 117 -6.30 -10.43 6.00
C SER A 117 -4.82 -10.04 5.96
N TRP A 118 -4.53 -8.90 5.32
CA TRP A 118 -3.18 -8.38 5.25
C TRP A 118 -2.62 -8.07 6.65
N VAL A 119 -1.41 -8.53 6.91
CA VAL A 119 -0.74 -8.47 8.23
C VAL A 119 -0.60 -7.06 8.84
N SER A 120 -0.73 -6.00 8.03
CA SER A 120 -0.62 -4.62 8.51
C SER A 120 -1.92 -4.04 9.05
N TYR A 121 -3.08 -4.61 8.75
CA TYR A 121 -4.36 -4.01 9.14
C TYR A 121 -4.57 -4.02 10.65
N GLN A 122 -4.31 -5.15 11.30
CA GLN A 122 -4.42 -5.26 12.74
C GLN A 122 -3.47 -4.29 13.50
N PRO A 123 -2.16 -4.24 13.23
CA PRO A 123 -1.29 -3.25 13.85
C PRO A 123 -1.73 -1.81 13.63
N GLN A 124 -2.20 -1.46 12.44
CA GLN A 124 -2.71 -0.12 12.12
C GLN A 124 -3.97 0.24 12.92
N SER A 125 -4.85 -0.73 13.18
CA SER A 125 -6.07 -0.51 13.95
C SER A 125 -5.82 -0.38 15.45
N ILE A 126 -4.65 -0.81 15.96
CA ILE A 126 -4.26 -0.70 17.38
C ILE A 126 -3.67 0.70 17.68
N ILE A 127 -3.05 1.36 16.72
CA ILE A 127 -2.38 2.66 16.89
C ILE A 127 -3.37 3.80 17.13
#